data_155c7daa3f5256e17d394b3ef705cae8
#
_entry.id   155c7daa3f5256e17d394b3ef705cae8
#
_cell.length_a   1.000
_cell.length_b   1.000
_cell.length_c   1.000
_cell.angle_alpha   90.00
_cell.angle_beta   90.00
_cell.angle_gamma   90.00
#
_symmetry.space_group_name_H-M   'P 1'
#
loop_
_entity.id
_entity.type
_entity.pdbx_description
1 polymer ?
#
loop_
_entity_poly.entity_id
_entity_poly.type
_entity_poly.pdbx_seq_one_letter_code
_entity_poly.pdbx_strand_id
1 'polypeptide(L)'
;KVQEICRRHDVLLHIDEVVCGVGRTGTWFGYQNYGVEPDMVTMAKGVASGYAAIACLVTTEEVFDLFKSDATDPMDYFRDISTFGGCTAGPAAALENMAIIEEEGLLENTTAMGARLMENLHALMEKHAVIGDVRGAGLFCGAELVADRVSREPVAEKLAQAVTADCMAQGVIVGVTNRSVPGYNNTLCFSPALIATPDDIDAITDAVDGALTRVFG
;
A
#
# COMPACT_ATOMS: atom_id res chain seq x y z
N LYS A 1 10.72 -8.04 -16.25
CA LYS A 1 12.19 -8.15 -16.08
C LYS A 1 12.58 -8.94 -14.81
N VAL A 2 12.13 -8.57 -13.59
CA VAL A 2 12.50 -9.30 -12.35
C VAL A 2 12.04 -10.75 -12.44
N GLN A 3 10.77 -11.00 -12.75
CA GLN A 3 10.21 -12.36 -12.95
C GLN A 3 10.99 -13.17 -13.99
N GLU A 4 11.38 -12.57 -15.12
CA GLU A 4 12.18 -13.25 -16.16
C GLU A 4 13.57 -13.64 -15.66
N ILE A 5 14.17 -12.80 -14.81
CA ILE A 5 15.45 -13.08 -14.16
C ILE A 5 15.29 -14.24 -13.18
N CYS A 6 14.28 -14.18 -12.31
CA CYS A 6 13.99 -15.25 -11.35
C CYS A 6 13.81 -16.60 -12.07
N ARG A 7 12.95 -16.64 -13.08
CA ARG A 7 12.72 -17.87 -13.88
C ARG A 7 13.98 -18.38 -14.60
N ARG A 8 14.81 -17.47 -15.13
CA ARG A 8 16.07 -17.84 -15.80
C ARG A 8 17.07 -18.50 -14.86
N HIS A 9 17.07 -18.10 -13.60
CA HIS A 9 18.04 -18.54 -12.60
C HIS A 9 17.45 -19.55 -11.59
N ASP A 10 16.25 -20.05 -11.86
CA ASP A 10 15.55 -21.00 -10.98
C ASP A 10 15.41 -20.47 -9.54
N VAL A 11 15.00 -19.20 -9.44
CA VAL A 11 14.78 -18.48 -8.16
C VAL A 11 13.30 -18.21 -8.01
N LEU A 12 12.72 -18.59 -6.88
CA LEU A 12 11.34 -18.30 -6.55
C LEU A 12 11.10 -16.79 -6.38
N LEU A 13 10.01 -16.29 -6.95
CA LEU A 13 9.59 -14.90 -6.81
C LEU A 13 8.53 -14.79 -5.71
N HIS A 14 8.89 -14.13 -4.63
CA HIS A 14 8.00 -13.83 -3.53
C HIS A 14 7.63 -12.33 -3.55
N ILE A 15 6.35 -12.00 -3.60
CA ILE A 15 5.84 -10.63 -3.57
C ILE A 15 5.23 -10.32 -2.20
N ASP A 16 5.69 -9.23 -1.60
CA ASP A 16 5.10 -8.67 -0.39
C ASP A 16 3.91 -7.77 -0.74
N GLU A 17 2.71 -8.30 -0.53
CA GLU A 17 1.43 -7.61 -0.75
C GLU A 17 0.78 -7.13 0.56
N VAL A 18 1.58 -7.00 1.61
CA VAL A 18 1.09 -6.58 2.94
C VAL A 18 0.42 -5.19 2.90
N VAL A 19 0.85 -4.30 2.01
CA VAL A 19 0.25 -2.97 1.83
C VAL A 19 -0.56 -2.88 0.54
N CYS A 20 -0.02 -3.38 -0.57
CA CYS A 20 -0.62 -3.21 -1.90
C CYS A 20 -1.79 -4.17 -2.16
N GLY A 21 -1.86 -5.28 -1.43
CA GLY A 21 -2.93 -6.27 -1.60
C GLY A 21 -4.27 -5.85 -1.03
N VAL A 22 -5.26 -6.69 -1.30
CA VAL A 22 -6.63 -6.58 -0.81
C VAL A 22 -7.28 -5.25 -1.23
N GLY A 23 -7.21 -4.96 -2.53
CA GLY A 23 -7.93 -3.85 -3.15
C GLY A 23 -7.21 -2.50 -3.17
N ARG A 24 -6.12 -2.32 -2.43
CA ARG A 24 -5.45 -1.02 -2.23
C ARG A 24 -5.05 -0.31 -3.54
N THR A 25 -4.70 -1.07 -4.58
CA THR A 25 -4.26 -0.55 -5.87
C THR A 25 -5.32 -0.63 -6.98
N GLY A 26 -6.58 -0.92 -6.64
CA GLY A 26 -7.68 -1.09 -7.59
C GLY A 26 -7.80 -2.51 -8.16
N THR A 27 -6.92 -3.41 -7.76
CA THR A 27 -6.94 -4.85 -8.06
C THR A 27 -6.85 -5.63 -6.75
N TRP A 28 -7.19 -6.92 -6.74
CA TRP A 28 -7.01 -7.74 -5.53
C TRP A 28 -5.58 -7.72 -5.00
N PHE A 29 -4.59 -7.74 -5.92
CA PHE A 29 -3.16 -7.68 -5.58
C PHE A 29 -2.45 -6.69 -6.49
N GLY A 30 -1.52 -5.93 -5.94
CA GLY A 30 -0.78 -4.92 -6.68
C GLY A 30 0.04 -5.47 -7.85
N TYR A 31 0.57 -6.69 -7.74
CA TYR A 31 1.33 -7.34 -8.81
C TYR A 31 0.49 -7.58 -10.08
N GLN A 32 -0.85 -7.69 -9.96
CA GLN A 32 -1.75 -7.89 -11.09
C GLN A 32 -1.72 -6.71 -12.07
N ASN A 33 -1.48 -5.49 -11.58
CA ASN A 33 -1.35 -4.30 -12.42
C ASN A 33 -0.16 -4.38 -13.39
N TYR A 34 0.79 -5.27 -13.15
CA TYR A 34 2.01 -5.42 -13.93
C TYR A 34 2.09 -6.74 -14.69
N GLY A 35 1.05 -7.56 -14.65
CA GLY A 35 1.03 -8.89 -15.27
C GLY A 35 2.12 -9.83 -14.72
N VAL A 36 2.46 -9.69 -13.44
CA VAL A 36 3.42 -10.57 -12.75
C VAL A 36 2.71 -11.78 -12.19
N GLU A 37 3.34 -12.93 -12.25
CA GLU A 37 2.87 -14.21 -11.68
C GLU A 37 3.90 -14.68 -10.65
N PRO A 38 3.74 -14.36 -9.37
CA PRO A 38 4.66 -14.77 -8.31
C PRO A 38 4.46 -16.23 -7.92
N ASP A 39 5.50 -16.85 -7.38
CA ASP A 39 5.46 -18.19 -6.78
C ASP A 39 4.87 -18.14 -5.37
N MET A 40 5.06 -17.02 -4.68
CA MET A 40 4.58 -16.79 -3.31
C MET A 40 4.10 -15.34 -3.12
N VAL A 41 3.08 -15.18 -2.28
CA VAL A 41 2.54 -13.87 -1.90
C VAL A 41 2.32 -13.82 -0.40
N THR A 42 2.84 -12.80 0.26
CA THR A 42 2.50 -12.49 1.66
C THR A 42 1.50 -11.34 1.71
N MET A 43 0.42 -11.52 2.48
CA MET A 43 -0.57 -10.48 2.73
C MET A 43 -0.91 -10.39 4.22
N ALA A 44 -1.29 -9.20 4.67
CA ALA A 44 -1.74 -8.91 6.03
C ALA A 44 -2.60 -7.64 6.02
N LYS A 45 -2.65 -6.89 7.11
CA LYS A 45 -3.32 -5.58 7.26
C LYS A 45 -4.74 -5.56 6.68
N GLY A 46 -4.88 -5.19 5.41
CA GLY A 46 -6.15 -5.10 4.69
C GLY A 46 -6.93 -6.41 4.63
N VAL A 47 -6.31 -7.57 4.84
CA VAL A 47 -6.97 -8.89 4.76
C VAL A 47 -8.21 -8.95 5.66
N ALA A 48 -8.11 -8.48 6.90
CA ALA A 48 -9.24 -8.42 7.85
C ALA A 48 -9.60 -6.99 8.26
N SER A 49 -9.20 -5.98 7.47
CA SER A 49 -9.52 -4.56 7.68
C SER A 49 -9.28 -4.03 9.11
N GLY A 50 -8.32 -4.59 9.83
CA GLY A 50 -8.00 -4.22 11.22
C GLY A 50 -8.90 -4.84 12.29
N TYR A 51 -9.94 -5.58 11.94
CA TYR A 51 -10.85 -6.23 12.91
C TYR A 51 -10.24 -7.45 13.60
N ALA A 52 -9.30 -8.13 12.94
CA ALA A 52 -8.58 -9.26 13.52
C ALA A 52 -7.12 -9.27 13.07
N ALA A 53 -6.25 -9.76 13.93
CA ALA A 53 -4.85 -10.01 13.58
C ALA A 53 -4.76 -11.27 12.71
N ILE A 54 -4.35 -11.09 11.46
CA ILE A 54 -4.13 -12.19 10.51
C ILE A 54 -3.03 -11.80 9.51
N ALA A 55 -2.24 -12.77 9.12
CA ALA A 55 -1.37 -12.72 7.96
C ALA A 55 -1.51 -14.02 7.19
N CYS A 56 -1.33 -13.97 5.89
CA CYS A 56 -1.42 -15.14 5.02
C CYS A 56 -0.16 -15.20 4.16
N LEU A 57 0.39 -16.40 4.00
CA LEU A 57 1.34 -16.76 2.97
C LEU A 57 0.60 -17.68 2.00
N VAL A 58 0.52 -17.27 0.75
CA VAL A 58 -0.07 -18.05 -0.34
C VAL A 58 1.05 -18.49 -1.25
N THR A 59 1.02 -19.75 -1.67
CA THR A 59 2.01 -20.33 -2.59
C THR A 59 1.33 -21.01 -3.76
N THR A 60 2.07 -21.25 -4.84
CA THR A 60 1.65 -22.18 -5.90
C THR A 60 1.61 -23.61 -5.36
N GLU A 61 0.85 -24.47 -6.03
CA GLU A 61 0.80 -25.91 -5.69
C GLU A 61 2.19 -26.57 -5.84
N GLU A 62 2.97 -26.16 -6.84
CA GLU A 62 4.33 -26.64 -7.05
C GLU A 62 5.23 -26.40 -5.84
N VAL A 63 5.20 -25.19 -5.26
CA VAL A 63 5.95 -24.88 -4.04
C VAL A 63 5.41 -25.67 -2.84
N PHE A 64 4.08 -25.80 -2.71
CA PHE A 64 3.46 -26.56 -1.63
C PHE A 64 3.81 -28.03 -1.69
N ASP A 65 3.88 -28.62 -2.88
CA ASP A 65 4.17 -30.04 -3.08
C ASP A 65 5.58 -30.44 -2.60
N LEU A 66 6.52 -29.48 -2.53
CA LEU A 66 7.85 -29.71 -1.95
C LEU A 66 7.81 -30.04 -0.46
N PHE A 67 6.70 -29.72 0.24
CA PHE A 67 6.50 -29.98 1.66
C PHE A 67 5.60 -31.20 1.93
N LYS A 68 5.09 -31.84 0.87
CA LYS A 68 4.34 -33.11 1.03
C LYS A 68 5.31 -34.22 1.32
N SER A 69 5.23 -34.79 2.51
CA SER A 69 6.05 -35.93 2.89
C SER A 69 5.51 -37.23 2.28
N ASP A 70 6.40 -38.16 1.96
CA ASP A 70 6.05 -39.56 1.92
C ASP A 70 5.82 -40.00 3.39
N ALA A 71 4.61 -40.40 3.74
CA ALA A 71 4.17 -40.71 5.11
C ALA A 71 5.05 -41.73 5.89
N THR A 72 6.15 -42.17 5.29
CA THR A 72 7.15 -43.06 5.89
C THR A 72 8.16 -42.38 6.79
N ASP A 73 8.40 -41.06 6.64
CA ASP A 73 9.26 -40.30 7.55
C ASP A 73 8.41 -39.38 8.46
N PRO A 74 8.28 -39.70 9.75
CA PRO A 74 7.48 -38.91 10.67
C PRO A 74 8.04 -37.50 10.95
N MET A 75 9.23 -37.20 10.44
CA MET A 75 9.88 -35.89 10.60
C MET A 75 9.80 -35.02 9.35
N ASP A 76 9.37 -35.61 8.21
CA ASP A 76 9.26 -34.92 6.93
C ASP A 76 7.85 -34.33 6.75
N TYR A 77 7.63 -33.14 7.34
CA TYR A 77 6.39 -32.38 7.20
C TYR A 77 6.63 -30.88 7.39
N PHE A 78 5.75 -30.07 6.82
CA PHE A 78 5.74 -28.63 7.06
C PHE A 78 5.41 -28.35 8.53
N ARG A 79 6.27 -27.57 9.18
CA ARG A 79 6.10 -27.18 10.57
C ARG A 79 5.79 -25.70 10.71
N ASP A 80 4.56 -25.40 11.05
CA ASP A 80 4.17 -24.10 11.59
C ASP A 80 3.68 -24.28 13.03
N ILE A 81 4.42 -23.73 13.98
CA ILE A 81 4.13 -23.80 15.43
C ILE A 81 3.76 -22.44 15.99
N SER A 82 3.18 -21.56 15.16
CA SER A 82 2.65 -20.27 15.59
C SER A 82 1.56 -20.47 16.66
N THR A 83 1.71 -19.81 17.82
CA THR A 83 0.78 -19.97 18.97
C THR A 83 -0.66 -19.63 18.59
N PHE A 84 -0.86 -18.63 17.73
CA PHE A 84 -2.19 -18.23 17.24
C PHE A 84 -2.56 -18.87 15.89
N GLY A 85 -1.77 -19.82 15.39
CA GLY A 85 -2.12 -20.61 14.22
C GLY A 85 -3.42 -21.38 14.45
N GLY A 86 -4.32 -21.36 13.47
CA GLY A 86 -5.64 -22.01 13.57
C GLY A 86 -6.69 -21.24 14.40
N CYS A 87 -6.40 -20.01 14.86
CA CYS A 87 -7.41 -19.14 15.45
C CYS A 87 -8.44 -18.73 14.39
N THR A 88 -9.73 -19.07 14.62
CA THR A 88 -10.79 -18.96 13.60
C THR A 88 -11.34 -17.54 13.38
N ALA A 89 -11.13 -16.63 14.34
CA ALA A 89 -11.64 -15.26 14.25
C ALA A 89 -10.99 -14.46 13.09
N GLY A 90 -9.69 -14.65 12.86
CA GLY A 90 -8.97 -13.99 11.78
C GLY A 90 -9.48 -14.37 10.39
N PRO A 91 -9.54 -15.67 10.03
CA PRO A 91 -10.11 -16.12 8.77
C PRO A 91 -11.57 -15.71 8.56
N ALA A 92 -12.42 -15.74 9.60
CA ALA A 92 -13.81 -15.31 9.50
C ALA A 92 -13.92 -13.81 9.15
N ALA A 93 -13.15 -12.96 9.83
CA ALA A 93 -13.11 -11.53 9.51
C ALA A 93 -12.52 -11.26 8.10
N ALA A 94 -11.55 -12.06 7.66
CA ALA A 94 -10.97 -11.94 6.33
C ALA A 94 -11.99 -12.29 5.23
N LEU A 95 -12.72 -13.38 5.39
CA LEU A 95 -13.76 -13.81 4.44
C LEU A 95 -14.88 -12.76 4.32
N GLU A 96 -15.35 -12.23 5.45
CA GLU A 96 -16.36 -11.16 5.45
C GLU A 96 -15.85 -9.89 4.77
N ASN A 97 -14.61 -9.49 5.06
CA ASN A 97 -14.01 -8.33 4.41
C ASN A 97 -13.86 -8.51 2.89
N MET A 98 -13.53 -9.71 2.43
CA MET A 98 -13.45 -10.02 0.99
C MET A 98 -14.85 -9.93 0.36
N ALA A 99 -15.88 -10.46 1.02
CA ALA A 99 -17.27 -10.37 0.55
C ALA A 99 -17.72 -8.91 0.43
N ILE A 100 -17.45 -8.07 1.42
CA ILE A 100 -17.77 -6.63 1.39
C ILE A 100 -17.07 -5.93 0.21
N ILE A 101 -15.79 -6.23 -0.03
CA ILE A 101 -15.05 -5.64 -1.14
C ILE A 101 -15.71 -5.97 -2.49
N GLU A 102 -16.18 -7.21 -2.67
CA GLU A 102 -16.88 -7.63 -3.89
C GLU A 102 -18.29 -7.05 -3.99
N GLU A 103 -19.08 -7.16 -2.94
CA GLU A 103 -20.49 -6.74 -2.92
C GLU A 103 -20.66 -5.23 -3.07
N GLU A 104 -19.75 -4.44 -2.51
CA GLU A 104 -19.77 -2.99 -2.59
C GLU A 104 -18.96 -2.42 -3.78
N GLY A 105 -18.35 -3.26 -4.61
CA GLY A 105 -17.58 -2.84 -5.79
C GLY A 105 -16.36 -1.97 -5.42
N LEU A 106 -15.68 -2.31 -4.33
CA LEU A 106 -14.61 -1.45 -3.79
C LEU A 106 -13.33 -1.43 -4.62
N LEU A 107 -13.10 -2.41 -5.51
CA LEU A 107 -11.98 -2.37 -6.45
C LEU A 107 -12.19 -1.27 -7.50
N GLU A 108 -13.40 -1.17 -8.05
CA GLU A 108 -13.81 -0.14 -8.99
C GLU A 108 -13.79 1.24 -8.34
N ASN A 109 -14.32 1.34 -7.10
CA ASN A 109 -14.25 2.59 -6.33
C ASN A 109 -12.80 3.02 -6.09
N THR A 110 -11.92 2.09 -5.68
CA THR A 110 -10.50 2.37 -5.47
C THR A 110 -9.82 2.89 -6.75
N THR A 111 -10.17 2.32 -7.89
CA THR A 111 -9.64 2.78 -9.18
C THR A 111 -10.12 4.20 -9.50
N ALA A 112 -11.43 4.47 -9.35
CA ALA A 112 -12.01 5.78 -9.63
C ALA A 112 -11.50 6.87 -8.68
N MET A 113 -11.50 6.59 -7.37
CA MET A 113 -11.02 7.53 -6.36
C MET A 113 -9.51 7.72 -6.40
N GLY A 114 -8.77 6.68 -6.78
CA GLY A 114 -7.34 6.76 -7.02
C GLY A 114 -6.99 7.65 -8.21
N ALA A 115 -7.74 7.56 -9.29
CA ALA A 115 -7.59 8.46 -10.44
C ALA A 115 -7.85 9.91 -10.05
N ARG A 116 -8.93 10.19 -9.29
CA ARG A 116 -9.25 11.53 -8.77
C ARG A 116 -8.14 12.06 -7.85
N LEU A 117 -7.67 11.24 -6.91
CA LEU A 117 -6.59 11.64 -6.01
C LEU A 117 -5.32 11.98 -6.80
N MET A 118 -4.96 11.17 -7.79
CA MET A 118 -3.79 11.41 -8.61
C MET A 118 -3.93 12.70 -9.44
N GLU A 119 -5.09 12.95 -10.04
CA GLU A 119 -5.40 14.19 -10.76
C GLU A 119 -5.26 15.42 -9.85
N ASN A 120 -5.87 15.38 -8.66
CA ASN A 120 -5.78 16.46 -7.69
C ASN A 120 -4.34 16.69 -7.23
N LEU A 121 -3.57 15.63 -6.95
CA LEU A 121 -2.16 15.75 -6.54
C LEU A 121 -1.29 16.33 -7.68
N HIS A 122 -1.55 16.00 -8.93
CA HIS A 122 -0.88 16.63 -10.06
C HIS A 122 -1.24 18.12 -10.17
N ALA A 123 -2.49 18.50 -9.96
CA ALA A 123 -2.88 19.91 -9.91
C ALA A 123 -2.17 20.67 -8.79
N LEU A 124 -2.01 20.06 -7.61
CA LEU A 124 -1.19 20.61 -6.52
C LEU A 124 0.28 20.73 -6.90
N MET A 125 0.83 19.76 -7.64
CA MET A 125 2.21 19.83 -8.13
C MET A 125 2.41 21.00 -9.12
N GLU A 126 1.44 21.30 -9.96
CA GLU A 126 1.50 22.49 -10.82
C GLU A 126 1.46 23.80 -10.02
N LYS A 127 0.68 23.84 -8.93
CA LYS A 127 0.51 25.01 -8.07
C LYS A 127 1.69 25.24 -7.13
N HIS A 128 2.25 24.16 -6.55
CA HIS A 128 3.28 24.21 -5.51
C HIS A 128 4.61 23.69 -6.02
N ALA A 129 5.59 24.57 -6.23
CA ALA A 129 6.92 24.20 -6.71
C ALA A 129 7.66 23.20 -5.78
N VAL A 130 7.25 23.12 -4.51
CA VAL A 130 7.82 22.21 -3.52
C VAL A 130 7.45 20.74 -3.76
N ILE A 131 6.41 20.42 -4.54
CA ILE A 131 6.10 19.04 -4.93
C ILE A 131 6.97 18.68 -6.13
N GLY A 132 7.94 17.80 -5.94
CA GLY A 132 8.88 17.36 -6.98
C GLY A 132 8.40 16.17 -7.80
N ASP A 133 7.60 15.30 -7.20
CA ASP A 133 7.05 14.11 -7.87
C ASP A 133 5.75 13.66 -7.21
N VAL A 134 4.85 13.12 -8.03
CA VAL A 134 3.60 12.48 -7.61
C VAL A 134 3.52 11.11 -8.25
N ARG A 135 3.30 10.07 -7.43
CA ARG A 135 3.27 8.67 -7.88
C ARG A 135 2.34 7.82 -7.06
N GLY A 136 1.83 6.74 -7.64
CA GLY A 136 0.97 5.79 -6.94
C GLY A 136 0.13 4.93 -7.86
N ALA A 137 -0.71 4.09 -7.25
CA ALA A 137 -1.71 3.27 -7.93
C ALA A 137 -2.92 3.11 -7.01
N GLY A 138 -4.13 3.26 -7.55
CA GLY A 138 -5.35 3.25 -6.76
C GLY A 138 -5.28 4.25 -5.60
N LEU A 139 -5.68 3.81 -4.42
CA LEU A 139 -5.63 4.61 -3.19
C LEU A 139 -4.32 4.39 -2.39
N PHE A 140 -3.19 4.26 -3.09
CA PHE A 140 -1.86 4.26 -2.50
C PHE A 140 -0.95 5.19 -3.27
N CYS A 141 -0.90 6.46 -2.85
CA CYS A 141 -0.21 7.54 -3.55
C CYS A 141 0.81 8.22 -2.64
N GLY A 142 1.77 8.90 -3.27
CA GLY A 142 2.76 9.71 -2.60
C GLY A 142 3.03 11.00 -3.34
N ALA A 143 3.30 12.08 -2.60
CA ALA A 143 3.79 13.35 -3.12
C ALA A 143 5.13 13.66 -2.45
N GLU A 144 6.19 13.70 -3.23
CA GLU A 144 7.55 13.95 -2.74
C GLU A 144 7.84 15.45 -2.69
N LEU A 145 8.26 15.93 -1.53
CA LEU A 145 8.56 17.34 -1.31
C LEU A 145 10.05 17.61 -1.51
N VAL A 146 10.39 18.54 -2.39
CA VAL A 146 11.74 18.92 -2.73
C VAL A 146 11.96 20.42 -2.53
N ALA A 147 13.16 20.79 -2.12
CA ALA A 147 13.57 22.20 -2.04
C ALA A 147 13.79 22.80 -3.44
N ASP A 148 14.21 21.95 -4.38
CA ASP A 148 14.42 22.33 -5.77
C ASP A 148 14.18 21.15 -6.71
N ARG A 149 13.36 21.34 -7.74
CA ARG A 149 12.98 20.28 -8.70
C ARG A 149 14.10 19.85 -9.62
N VAL A 150 15.09 20.68 -9.86
CA VAL A 150 16.18 20.38 -10.78
C VAL A 150 17.23 19.51 -10.09
N SER A 151 17.68 19.93 -8.93
CA SER A 151 18.62 19.17 -8.11
C SER A 151 17.97 17.99 -7.41
N ARG A 152 16.64 18.01 -7.24
CA ARG A 152 15.83 17.05 -6.44
C ARG A 152 16.25 17.00 -4.97
N GLU A 153 16.86 18.09 -4.47
CA GLU A 153 17.19 18.21 -3.06
C GLU A 153 15.93 18.08 -2.21
N PRO A 154 15.86 17.15 -1.25
CA PRO A 154 14.68 17.00 -0.41
C PRO A 154 14.48 18.22 0.50
N VAL A 155 13.24 18.54 0.84
CA VAL A 155 12.98 19.49 1.93
C VAL A 155 13.45 18.92 3.26
N ALA A 156 13.79 19.78 4.22
CA ALA A 156 14.08 19.32 5.57
C ALA A 156 12.87 18.56 6.16
N GLU A 157 13.10 17.39 6.77
CA GLU A 157 12.05 16.50 7.28
C GLU A 157 11.05 17.22 8.20
N LYS A 158 11.52 18.18 8.99
CA LYS A 158 10.67 19.02 9.86
C LYS A 158 9.60 19.82 9.08
N LEU A 159 9.87 20.19 7.82
CA LEU A 159 8.90 20.90 6.99
C LEU A 159 7.83 19.93 6.46
N ALA A 160 8.22 18.73 6.04
CA ALA A 160 7.26 17.68 5.67
C ALA A 160 6.36 17.29 6.86
N GLN A 161 6.94 17.20 8.06
CA GLN A 161 6.18 16.99 9.30
C GLN A 161 5.26 18.17 9.65
N ALA A 162 5.68 19.41 9.38
CA ALA A 162 4.84 20.59 9.59
C ALA A 162 3.61 20.57 8.67
N VAL A 163 3.76 20.13 7.41
CA VAL A 163 2.61 19.96 6.50
C VAL A 163 1.62 18.94 7.05
N THR A 164 2.07 17.79 7.52
CA THR A 164 1.16 16.76 8.07
C THR A 164 0.51 17.22 9.38
N ALA A 165 1.23 17.96 10.21
CA ALA A 165 0.67 18.54 11.44
C ALA A 165 -0.41 19.60 11.14
N ASP A 166 -0.21 20.41 10.11
CA ASP A 166 -1.19 21.39 9.66
C ASP A 166 -2.44 20.70 9.07
N CYS A 167 -2.28 19.67 8.25
CA CYS A 167 -3.41 18.86 7.77
C CYS A 167 -4.20 18.26 8.94
N MET A 168 -3.52 17.76 9.96
CA MET A 168 -4.17 17.21 11.16
C MET A 168 -4.96 18.27 11.92
N ALA A 169 -4.46 19.50 12.00
CA ALA A 169 -5.18 20.63 12.60
C ALA A 169 -6.46 20.99 11.82
N GLN A 170 -6.53 20.65 10.54
CA GLN A 170 -7.72 20.77 9.69
C GLN A 170 -8.64 19.53 9.73
N GLY A 171 -8.33 18.53 10.55
CA GLY A 171 -9.10 17.29 10.68
C GLY A 171 -8.75 16.20 9.68
N VAL A 172 -7.66 16.34 8.91
CA VAL A 172 -7.22 15.36 7.91
C VAL A 172 -5.88 14.76 8.30
N ILE A 173 -5.83 13.43 8.43
CA ILE A 173 -4.59 12.71 8.73
C ILE A 173 -3.89 12.33 7.42
N VAL A 174 -2.74 12.94 7.18
CA VAL A 174 -1.84 12.60 6.07
C VAL A 174 -0.58 11.97 6.62
N GLY A 175 -0.13 10.86 6.04
CA GLY A 175 1.12 10.21 6.40
C GLY A 175 2.34 10.95 5.83
N VAL A 176 3.50 10.70 6.44
CA VAL A 176 4.80 11.09 5.88
C VAL A 176 5.79 9.94 6.08
N THR A 177 6.69 9.73 5.14
CA THR A 177 7.76 8.73 5.28
C THR A 177 8.58 9.04 6.54
N ASN A 178 8.89 7.99 7.34
CA ASN A 178 9.63 8.13 8.59
C ASN A 178 10.59 6.95 8.85
N ARG A 179 10.78 6.07 7.88
CA ARG A 179 11.62 4.86 7.99
C ARG A 179 12.55 4.71 6.81
N SER A 180 12.81 5.79 6.11
CA SER A 180 13.75 5.89 5.01
C SER A 180 15.15 6.27 5.52
N VAL A 181 16.05 6.62 4.61
CA VAL A 181 17.35 7.16 4.96
C VAL A 181 17.16 8.53 5.64
N PRO A 182 17.85 8.81 6.76
CA PRO A 182 17.79 10.12 7.41
C PRO A 182 18.04 11.26 6.41
N GLY A 183 17.21 12.28 6.45
CA GLY A 183 17.23 13.41 5.50
C GLY A 183 16.36 13.21 4.26
N TYR A 184 15.82 12.00 4.02
CA TYR A 184 14.98 11.67 2.86
C TYR A 184 13.54 11.27 3.24
N ASN A 185 13.10 11.59 4.45
CA ASN A 185 11.71 11.38 4.88
C ASN A 185 10.83 12.59 4.52
N ASN A 186 10.68 12.83 3.23
CA ASN A 186 10.05 14.01 2.64
C ASN A 186 8.84 13.68 1.74
N THR A 187 8.34 12.43 1.76
CA THR A 187 7.20 12.04 0.93
C THR A 187 5.93 11.99 1.78
N LEU A 188 4.93 12.79 1.40
CA LEU A 188 3.57 12.66 1.92
C LEU A 188 2.95 11.37 1.39
N CYS A 189 2.30 10.61 2.27
CA CYS A 189 1.72 9.30 1.94
C CYS A 189 0.19 9.35 2.08
N PHE A 190 -0.51 8.92 1.04
CA PHE A 190 -1.96 8.89 0.97
C PHE A 190 -2.45 7.47 0.83
N SER A 191 -3.28 7.05 1.79
CA SER A 191 -3.90 5.73 1.78
C SER A 191 -5.29 5.77 2.42
N PRO A 192 -6.24 6.55 1.86
CA PRO A 192 -7.58 6.63 2.39
C PRO A 192 -8.30 5.27 2.34
N ALA A 193 -9.42 5.15 3.04
CA ALA A 193 -10.21 3.92 3.04
C ALA A 193 -10.73 3.59 1.63
N LEU A 194 -10.92 2.30 1.32
CA LEU A 194 -11.42 1.88 0.00
C LEU A 194 -12.85 2.39 -0.29
N ILE A 195 -13.60 2.73 0.77
CA ILE A 195 -14.94 3.32 0.70
C ILE A 195 -14.92 4.85 0.55
N ALA A 196 -13.76 5.49 0.39
CA ALA A 196 -13.67 6.93 0.23
C ALA A 196 -14.57 7.44 -0.91
N THR A 197 -15.19 8.58 -0.68
CA THR A 197 -16.04 9.29 -1.64
C THR A 197 -15.25 10.37 -2.38
N PRO A 198 -15.78 10.94 -3.48
CA PRO A 198 -15.16 12.10 -4.13
C PRO A 198 -14.93 13.27 -3.16
N ASP A 199 -15.88 13.54 -2.26
CA ASP A 199 -15.77 14.63 -1.28
C ASP A 199 -14.64 14.36 -0.27
N ASP A 200 -14.43 13.10 0.12
CA ASP A 200 -13.31 12.73 0.99
C ASP A 200 -11.96 12.97 0.30
N ILE A 201 -11.85 12.62 -0.99
CA ILE A 201 -10.63 12.84 -1.76
C ILE A 201 -10.34 14.34 -1.91
N ASP A 202 -11.35 15.15 -2.20
CA ASP A 202 -11.21 16.60 -2.32
C ASP A 202 -10.82 17.22 -0.97
N ALA A 203 -11.47 16.83 0.12
CA ALA A 203 -11.13 17.31 1.46
C ALA A 203 -9.66 17.01 1.83
N ILE A 204 -9.14 15.83 1.46
CA ILE A 204 -7.73 15.47 1.67
C ILE A 204 -6.83 16.42 0.89
N THR A 205 -7.10 16.64 -0.38
CA THR A 205 -6.24 17.48 -1.23
C THR A 205 -6.34 18.96 -0.91
N ASP A 206 -7.51 19.45 -0.51
CA ASP A 206 -7.72 20.83 -0.04
C ASP A 206 -6.93 21.10 1.26
N ALA A 207 -6.95 20.15 2.20
CA ALA A 207 -6.16 20.26 3.42
C ALA A 207 -4.65 20.32 3.12
N VAL A 208 -4.17 19.52 2.18
CA VAL A 208 -2.76 19.52 1.73
C VAL A 208 -2.42 20.85 1.04
N ASP A 209 -3.29 21.36 0.18
CA ASP A 209 -3.12 22.65 -0.49
C ASP A 209 -2.94 23.80 0.51
N GLY A 210 -3.85 23.86 1.47
CA GLY A 210 -3.80 24.85 2.55
C GLY A 210 -2.53 24.72 3.40
N ALA A 211 -2.14 23.49 3.75
CA ALA A 211 -0.94 23.22 4.53
C ALA A 211 0.35 23.63 3.79
N LEU A 212 0.46 23.26 2.50
CA LEU A 212 1.60 23.65 1.67
C LEU A 212 1.71 25.17 1.55
N THR A 213 0.57 25.86 1.36
CA THR A 213 0.54 27.33 1.31
C THR A 213 1.01 27.97 2.62
N ARG A 214 0.62 27.43 3.79
CA ARG A 214 1.02 27.99 5.09
C ARG A 214 2.46 27.68 5.47
N VAL A 215 2.99 26.53 5.04
CA VAL A 215 4.34 26.10 5.41
C VAL A 215 5.41 26.67 4.49
N PHE A 216 5.10 26.87 3.21
CA PHE A 216 6.06 27.26 2.17
C PHE A 216 5.75 28.59 1.47
N GLY A 217 4.57 29.17 1.71
CA GLY A 217 4.10 30.46 1.13
C GLY A 217 4.59 31.73 1.80
#